data_448935e6dcf305ffaa93eb58c2702328
#
_entry.id   448935e6dcf305ffaa93eb58c2702328
#
_cell.length_a   1.000
_cell.length_b   1.000
_cell.length_c   1.000
_cell.angle_alpha   90.00
_cell.angle_beta   90.00
_cell.angle_gamma   90.00
#
_symmetry.space_group_name_H-M   'P 1'
#
loop_
_entity.id
_entity.type
_entity.pdbx_description
1 polymer ?
#
loop_
_entity_poly.entity_id
_entity_poly.type
_entity_poly.pdbx_seq_one_letter_code
_entity_poly.pdbx_strand_id
1 'polypeptide(L)'
;MASRDPRADIVDNNPFPKPKIRRIHSTEGGSNSSIYTINDLKSMFKSNTQKKPQLKQVWEFSDIEKQNLLLATAAFSLALGFMAVGGLAGFSILGSNTWFITLLLSIPVMLLAVGPAFILHEIGHKIVAKRNGCWAEFRADPKGLQFGIMLSFFLGFLFMAPGAVMVAGLVTRRENGHIAVAGPLTNLSLFLIGIPIWVLILGLTGAFELSSIPMLENGRRAYVDDGSIIWQSMLVDAGVWWLSANLILGLFNMFPFGPLDGVKVKDWNEQVFYAVFL
;
A
#
# COMPACT_ATOMS: atom_id res chain seq x y z
N MET A 1 10.50 -0.12 29.19
CA MET A 1 9.63 0.40 28.10
C MET A 1 10.41 1.42 27.34
N ALA A 2 10.65 1.23 26.04
CA ALA A 2 11.27 2.27 25.21
C ALA A 2 10.28 3.45 25.15
N SER A 3 10.75 4.68 25.37
CA SER A 3 9.92 5.87 25.27
C SER A 3 9.44 6.02 23.83
N ARG A 4 8.16 6.28 23.65
CA ARG A 4 7.57 6.54 22.33
C ARG A 4 8.27 7.73 21.66
N ASP A 5 8.53 7.63 20.35
CA ASP A 5 9.16 8.71 19.58
C ASP A 5 8.23 9.95 19.56
N PRO A 6 8.69 11.13 20.02
CA PRO A 6 7.86 12.35 20.06
C PRO A 6 7.31 12.78 18.68
N ARG A 7 7.95 12.35 17.59
CA ARG A 7 7.50 12.64 16.22
C ARG A 7 6.18 11.93 15.89
N ALA A 8 5.92 10.78 16.53
CA ALA A 8 4.67 10.06 16.39
C ALA A 8 3.47 10.88 16.87
N ASP A 9 3.62 11.65 17.96
CA ASP A 9 2.53 12.45 18.53
C ASP A 9 2.07 13.56 17.58
N ILE A 10 2.99 14.12 16.79
CA ILE A 10 2.68 15.16 15.78
C ILE A 10 1.82 14.55 14.67
N VAL A 11 2.13 13.34 14.23
CA VAL A 11 1.42 12.64 13.15
C VAL A 11 0.07 12.12 13.63
N ASP A 12 0.00 11.55 14.83
CA ASP A 12 -1.25 10.97 15.36
C ASP A 12 -2.32 12.05 15.64
N ASN A 13 -1.91 13.27 15.98
CA ASN A 13 -2.83 14.39 16.15
C ASN A 13 -3.41 14.90 14.81
N ASN A 14 -2.69 14.76 13.71
CA ASN A 14 -3.15 15.13 12.37
C ASN A 14 -2.39 14.35 11.29
N PRO A 15 -2.71 13.07 11.05
CA PRO A 15 -1.98 12.20 10.13
C PRO A 15 -2.05 12.65 8.66
N PHE A 16 -3.11 13.42 8.30
CA PHE A 16 -3.30 13.95 6.94
C PHE A 16 -3.45 15.47 6.98
N PRO A 17 -2.40 16.23 7.35
CA PRO A 17 -2.49 17.68 7.43
C PRO A 17 -2.71 18.28 6.04
N LYS A 18 -3.66 19.20 5.92
CA LYS A 18 -3.77 20.00 4.71
C LYS A 18 -2.47 20.78 4.51
N PRO A 19 -1.90 20.80 3.29
CA PRO A 19 -0.66 21.51 3.02
C PRO A 19 -0.83 23.00 3.36
N LYS A 20 -0.12 23.48 4.38
CA LYS A 20 -0.05 24.91 4.69
C LYS A 20 1.00 25.53 3.78
N ILE A 21 0.57 26.12 2.67
CA ILE A 21 1.45 26.95 1.84
C ILE A 21 1.73 28.24 2.61
N ARG A 22 2.87 28.31 3.25
CA ARG A 22 3.35 29.56 3.85
C ARG A 22 4.05 30.38 2.77
N ARG A 23 3.33 31.31 2.16
CA ARG A 23 3.97 32.34 1.31
C ARG A 23 4.83 33.19 2.21
N ILE A 24 6.14 33.17 2.04
CA ILE A 24 7.05 34.11 2.65
C ILE A 24 6.93 35.39 1.82
N HIS A 25 6.15 36.35 2.28
CA HIS A 25 6.21 37.68 1.74
C HIS A 25 7.48 38.35 2.30
N SER A 26 8.43 38.68 1.45
CA SER A 26 9.50 39.61 1.79
C SER A 26 8.86 41.01 1.91
N THR A 27 8.49 41.39 3.12
CA THR A 27 8.17 42.77 3.44
C THR A 27 9.50 43.45 3.85
N GLU A 28 9.98 44.30 3.00
CA GLU A 28 10.96 45.31 3.40
C GLU A 28 10.32 46.20 4.47
N GLY A 29 10.98 46.31 5.62
CA GLY A 29 10.71 47.33 6.64
C GLY A 29 9.97 46.84 7.88
N GLY A 30 10.69 46.67 8.99
CA GLY A 30 10.13 46.56 10.34
C GLY A 30 10.83 45.56 11.27
N SER A 31 11.66 46.09 12.15
CA SER A 31 12.46 45.49 13.21
C SER A 31 11.81 44.35 13.99
N ASN A 32 12.61 43.35 14.31
CA ASN A 32 12.52 42.16 15.14
C ASN A 32 12.27 40.85 14.40
N SER A 33 13.02 40.61 13.33
CA SER A 33 13.27 39.24 12.87
C SER A 33 14.57 38.79 13.51
N SER A 34 14.53 37.75 14.32
CA SER A 34 15.72 37.01 14.71
C SER A 34 16.38 36.47 13.44
N ILE A 35 17.38 37.18 12.96
CA ILE A 35 18.16 36.75 11.80
C ILE A 35 19.00 35.57 12.27
N TYR A 36 18.56 34.35 11.96
CA TYR A 36 19.38 33.16 12.12
C TYR A 36 20.58 33.28 11.17
N THR A 37 21.76 33.35 11.71
CA THR A 37 22.98 33.35 10.90
C THR A 37 23.17 31.97 10.27
N ILE A 38 23.89 31.93 9.14
CA ILE A 38 24.28 30.65 8.49
C ILE A 38 24.96 29.70 9.50
N ASN A 39 25.62 30.25 10.51
CA ASN A 39 26.26 29.46 11.58
C ASN A 39 25.22 28.89 12.56
N ASP A 40 24.11 29.59 12.85
CA ASP A 40 23.04 29.08 13.69
C ASP A 40 22.31 27.95 12.97
N LEU A 41 22.04 28.11 11.66
CA LEU A 41 21.55 27.03 10.83
C LEU A 41 22.51 25.84 10.76
N LYS A 42 23.82 26.09 10.56
CA LYS A 42 24.82 25.02 10.59
C LYS A 42 24.94 24.34 11.96
N SER A 43 24.75 25.06 13.07
CA SER A 43 24.77 24.47 14.41
C SER A 43 23.50 23.63 14.65
N MET A 44 22.31 24.07 14.19
CA MET A 44 21.09 23.30 14.21
C MET A 44 21.20 22.02 13.36
N PHE A 45 21.85 22.11 12.20
CA PHE A 45 22.11 20.93 11.36
C PHE A 45 23.23 20.03 11.92
N LYS A 46 24.23 20.59 12.61
CA LYS A 46 25.37 19.84 13.15
C LYS A 46 25.03 19.07 14.44
N SER A 47 24.04 19.53 15.21
CA SER A 47 23.58 18.82 16.42
C SER A 47 22.77 17.55 16.10
N ASN A 48 22.38 17.36 14.85
CA ASN A 48 21.53 16.26 14.43
C ASN A 48 22.28 15.24 13.54
N THR A 49 23.51 14.89 13.87
CA THR A 49 24.11 13.63 13.42
C THR A 49 23.33 12.50 14.10
N GLN A 50 22.13 12.24 13.61
CA GLN A 50 21.33 11.10 14.05
C GLN A 50 22.18 9.84 13.82
N LYS A 51 22.52 9.13 14.90
CA LYS A 51 23.09 7.79 14.82
C LYS A 51 22.19 6.99 13.86
N LYS A 52 22.79 6.42 12.80
CA LYS A 52 22.03 5.52 11.91
C LYS A 52 21.27 4.54 12.77
N PRO A 53 19.95 4.40 12.58
CA PRO A 53 19.14 3.52 13.41
C PRO A 53 19.71 2.10 13.34
N GLN A 54 19.79 1.44 14.49
CA GLN A 54 20.20 0.03 14.53
C GLN A 54 19.17 -0.78 13.74
N LEU A 55 19.60 -1.81 13.02
CA LEU A 55 18.74 -2.69 12.22
C LEU A 55 17.50 -3.18 12.99
N LYS A 56 17.63 -3.39 14.30
CA LYS A 56 16.53 -3.81 15.18
C LYS A 56 15.39 -2.78 15.23
N GLN A 57 15.69 -1.48 15.17
CA GLN A 57 14.67 -0.41 15.18
C GLN A 57 13.92 -0.27 13.85
N VAL A 58 14.47 -0.80 12.75
CA VAL A 58 13.83 -0.75 11.44
C VAL A 58 12.58 -1.65 11.39
N TRP A 59 12.61 -2.78 12.09
CA TRP A 59 11.55 -3.78 12.14
C TRP A 59 10.60 -3.63 13.34
N GLU A 60 10.70 -2.54 14.09
CA GLU A 60 9.77 -2.25 15.18
C GLU A 60 8.46 -1.68 14.63
N PHE A 61 7.36 -2.31 15.02
CA PHE A 61 6.00 -1.90 14.69
C PHE A 61 5.28 -1.52 15.99
N SER A 62 4.78 -0.29 16.07
CA SER A 62 3.93 0.12 17.19
C SER A 62 2.58 -0.60 17.13
N ASP A 63 1.88 -0.68 18.26
CA ASP A 63 0.56 -1.33 18.28
C ASP A 63 -0.46 -0.55 17.45
N ILE A 64 -0.33 0.78 17.39
CA ILE A 64 -1.14 1.64 16.52
C ILE A 64 -0.90 1.29 15.05
N GLU A 65 0.36 1.15 14.64
CA GLU A 65 0.70 0.77 13.26
C GLU A 65 0.16 -0.60 12.88
N LYS A 66 0.31 -1.61 13.77
CA LYS A 66 -0.23 -2.96 13.55
C LYS A 66 -1.74 -2.95 13.36
N GLN A 67 -2.46 -2.21 14.20
CA GLN A 67 -3.92 -2.05 14.09
C GLN A 67 -4.31 -1.38 12.78
N ASN A 68 -3.59 -0.33 12.35
CA ASN A 68 -3.84 0.34 11.09
C ASN A 68 -3.56 -0.55 9.88
N LEU A 69 -2.47 -1.31 9.88
CA LEU A 69 -2.16 -2.28 8.82
C LEU A 69 -3.23 -3.38 8.76
N LEU A 70 -3.64 -3.92 9.90
CA LEU A 70 -4.69 -4.94 9.96
C LEU A 70 -6.03 -4.39 9.44
N LEU A 71 -6.44 -3.20 9.90
CA LEU A 71 -7.66 -2.53 9.44
C LEU A 71 -7.65 -2.31 7.93
N ALA A 72 -6.56 -1.73 7.40
CA ALA A 72 -6.45 -1.44 5.99
C ALA A 72 -6.45 -2.72 5.15
N THR A 73 -5.72 -3.76 5.59
CA THR A 73 -5.66 -5.05 4.88
C THR A 73 -7.01 -5.76 4.87
N ALA A 74 -7.72 -5.79 6.00
CA ALA A 74 -9.05 -6.39 6.10
C ALA A 74 -10.07 -5.64 5.23
N ALA A 75 -10.08 -4.31 5.30
CA ALA A 75 -10.96 -3.47 4.49
C ALA A 75 -10.69 -3.63 2.98
N PHE A 76 -9.41 -3.71 2.61
CA PHE A 76 -8.99 -3.90 1.22
C PHE A 76 -9.40 -5.29 0.70
N SER A 77 -9.21 -6.34 1.50
CA SER A 77 -9.63 -7.70 1.16
C SER A 77 -11.15 -7.82 1.02
N LEU A 78 -11.91 -7.16 1.89
CA LEU A 78 -13.37 -7.11 1.81
C LEU A 78 -13.85 -6.38 0.54
N ALA A 79 -13.26 -5.23 0.23
CA ALA A 79 -13.59 -4.46 -0.97
C ALA A 79 -13.29 -5.25 -2.25
N LEU A 80 -12.16 -5.97 -2.30
CA LEU A 80 -11.84 -6.89 -3.39
C LEU A 80 -12.79 -8.08 -3.45
N GLY A 81 -13.25 -8.59 -2.31
CA GLY A 81 -14.30 -9.61 -2.25
C GLY A 81 -15.60 -9.13 -2.90
N PHE A 82 -16.05 -7.92 -2.59
CA PHE A 82 -17.22 -7.32 -3.26
C PHE A 82 -16.99 -7.14 -4.76
N MET A 83 -15.81 -6.70 -5.16
CA MET A 83 -15.47 -6.60 -6.58
C MET A 83 -15.45 -7.99 -7.25
N ALA A 84 -15.02 -9.04 -6.55
CA ALA A 84 -15.00 -10.41 -7.06
C ALA A 84 -16.39 -10.94 -7.36
N VAL A 85 -17.39 -10.58 -6.58
CA VAL A 85 -18.79 -10.99 -6.82
C VAL A 85 -19.58 -10.01 -7.71
N GLY A 86 -18.93 -8.94 -8.23
CA GLY A 86 -19.59 -7.94 -9.07
C GLY A 86 -20.44 -6.93 -8.29
N GLY A 87 -20.13 -6.71 -7.02
CA GLY A 87 -20.86 -5.80 -6.15
C GLY A 87 -22.34 -6.19 -5.99
N LEU A 88 -23.20 -5.19 -5.81
CA LEU A 88 -24.65 -5.40 -5.66
C LEU A 88 -25.31 -5.94 -6.94
N ALA A 89 -24.83 -5.54 -8.11
CA ALA A 89 -25.36 -6.06 -9.38
C ALA A 89 -25.13 -7.57 -9.52
N GLY A 90 -24.02 -8.09 -9.00
CA GLY A 90 -23.73 -9.52 -8.99
C GLY A 90 -24.74 -10.35 -8.20
N PHE A 91 -25.43 -9.75 -7.23
CA PHE A 91 -26.48 -10.44 -6.47
C PHE A 91 -27.66 -10.90 -7.36
N SER A 92 -28.03 -10.06 -8.33
CA SER A 92 -29.09 -10.41 -9.31
C SER A 92 -28.60 -11.42 -10.34
N ILE A 93 -27.32 -11.41 -10.70
CA ILE A 93 -26.74 -12.29 -11.73
C ILE A 93 -26.49 -13.69 -11.16
N LEU A 94 -25.89 -13.80 -9.98
CA LEU A 94 -25.45 -15.06 -9.38
C LEU A 94 -26.52 -15.73 -8.50
N GLY A 95 -27.55 -14.98 -8.13
CA GLY A 95 -28.48 -15.38 -7.07
C GLY A 95 -27.88 -15.24 -5.68
N SER A 96 -28.72 -15.09 -4.66
CA SER A 96 -28.29 -14.77 -3.28
C SER A 96 -27.30 -15.78 -2.71
N ASN A 97 -27.59 -17.06 -2.83
CA ASN A 97 -26.76 -18.12 -2.23
C ASN A 97 -25.34 -18.15 -2.82
N THR A 98 -25.23 -18.18 -4.15
CA THR A 98 -23.94 -18.20 -4.85
C THR A 98 -23.14 -16.92 -4.57
N TRP A 99 -23.82 -15.77 -4.55
CA TRP A 99 -23.19 -14.48 -4.24
C TRP A 99 -22.56 -14.47 -2.85
N PHE A 100 -23.30 -14.87 -1.80
CA PHE A 100 -22.78 -14.90 -0.44
C PHE A 100 -21.66 -15.91 -0.25
N ILE A 101 -21.78 -17.11 -0.79
CA ILE A 101 -20.74 -18.14 -0.68
C ILE A 101 -19.49 -17.69 -1.40
N THR A 102 -19.60 -17.18 -2.62
CA THR A 102 -18.47 -16.69 -3.39
C THR A 102 -17.79 -15.49 -2.70
N LEU A 103 -18.56 -14.55 -2.14
CA LEU A 103 -18.02 -13.45 -1.35
C LEU A 103 -17.20 -13.96 -0.16
N LEU A 104 -17.78 -14.86 0.64
CA LEU A 104 -17.14 -15.41 1.83
C LEU A 104 -15.81 -16.11 1.50
N LEU A 105 -15.79 -16.89 0.42
CA LEU A 105 -14.60 -17.61 -0.03
C LEU A 105 -13.58 -16.69 -0.74
N SER A 106 -14.04 -15.60 -1.36
CA SER A 106 -13.16 -14.62 -2.00
C SER A 106 -12.33 -13.83 -0.98
N ILE A 107 -12.86 -13.51 0.20
CA ILE A 107 -12.14 -12.72 1.21
C ILE A 107 -10.80 -13.35 1.60
N PRO A 108 -10.71 -14.63 2.01
CA PRO A 108 -9.41 -15.25 2.33
C PRO A 108 -8.49 -15.36 1.11
N VAL A 109 -9.02 -15.57 -0.10
CA VAL A 109 -8.22 -15.56 -1.34
C VAL A 109 -7.58 -14.19 -1.55
N MET A 110 -8.36 -13.11 -1.42
CA MET A 110 -7.87 -11.75 -1.57
C MET A 110 -6.89 -11.37 -0.45
N LEU A 111 -7.17 -11.80 0.78
CA LEU A 111 -6.26 -11.57 1.91
C LEU A 111 -4.90 -12.22 1.68
N LEU A 112 -4.86 -13.45 1.17
CA LEU A 112 -3.63 -14.17 0.86
C LEU A 112 -2.89 -13.59 -0.33
N ALA A 113 -3.61 -13.18 -1.37
CA ALA A 113 -3.03 -12.72 -2.63
C ALA A 113 -2.59 -11.25 -2.57
N VAL A 114 -3.45 -10.37 -2.10
CA VAL A 114 -3.27 -8.91 -2.17
C VAL A 114 -2.75 -8.31 -0.86
N GLY A 115 -3.07 -8.95 0.27
CA GLY A 115 -2.59 -8.52 1.58
C GLY A 115 -1.07 -8.35 1.64
N PRO A 116 -0.27 -9.36 1.28
CA PRO A 116 1.18 -9.23 1.24
C PRO A 116 1.68 -8.18 0.24
N ALA A 117 1.05 -8.05 -0.93
CA ALA A 117 1.41 -7.05 -1.93
C ALA A 117 1.31 -5.62 -1.37
N PHE A 118 0.21 -5.32 -0.67
CA PHE A 118 -0.02 -4.05 -0.01
C PHE A 118 0.90 -3.85 1.21
N ILE A 119 0.92 -4.79 2.14
CA ILE A 119 1.70 -4.68 3.39
C ILE A 119 3.19 -4.52 3.09
N LEU A 120 3.75 -5.33 2.19
CA LEU A 120 5.18 -5.29 1.89
C LEU A 120 5.57 -4.03 1.10
N HIS A 121 4.67 -3.47 0.28
CA HIS A 121 4.85 -2.17 -0.35
C HIS A 121 5.06 -1.07 0.72
N GLU A 122 4.15 -0.98 1.70
CA GLU A 122 4.25 -0.01 2.79
C GLU A 122 5.47 -0.25 3.69
N ILE A 123 5.80 -1.51 3.96
CA ILE A 123 7.03 -1.87 4.69
C ILE A 123 8.27 -1.45 3.91
N GLY A 124 8.27 -1.54 2.58
CA GLY A 124 9.36 -1.05 1.73
C GLY A 124 9.65 0.43 1.98
N HIS A 125 8.65 1.28 1.95
CA HIS A 125 8.79 2.72 2.28
C HIS A 125 9.31 2.92 3.69
N LYS A 126 8.73 2.24 4.68
CA LYS A 126 9.12 2.34 6.09
C LYS A 126 10.58 1.98 6.32
N ILE A 127 11.06 0.87 5.73
CA ILE A 127 12.44 0.41 5.90
C ILE A 127 13.41 1.48 5.40
N VAL A 128 13.18 2.02 4.20
CA VAL A 128 14.07 3.01 3.60
C VAL A 128 14.01 4.33 4.37
N ALA A 129 12.83 4.77 4.81
CA ALA A 129 12.68 5.96 5.64
C ALA A 129 13.43 5.83 6.98
N LYS A 130 13.26 4.72 7.68
CA LYS A 130 13.96 4.47 8.95
C LYS A 130 15.48 4.36 8.77
N ARG A 131 15.98 3.77 7.67
CA ARG A 131 17.39 3.72 7.34
C ARG A 131 18.01 5.11 7.12
N ASN A 132 17.20 6.07 6.67
CA ASN A 132 17.59 7.47 6.54
C ASN A 132 17.39 8.27 7.85
N GLY A 133 17.12 7.61 8.98
CA GLY A 133 16.99 8.26 10.29
C GLY A 133 15.63 8.93 10.55
N CYS A 134 14.64 8.70 9.68
CA CYS A 134 13.29 9.21 9.86
C CYS A 134 12.48 8.32 10.80
N TRP A 135 11.52 8.92 11.50
CA TRP A 135 10.41 8.18 12.03
C TRP A 135 9.48 7.81 10.86
N ALA A 136 8.99 6.58 10.82
CA ALA A 136 8.09 6.11 9.77
C ALA A 136 7.16 5.03 10.32
N GLU A 137 5.86 5.21 10.15
CA GLU A 137 4.81 4.25 10.50
C GLU A 137 3.62 4.38 9.56
N PHE A 138 2.97 3.25 9.25
CA PHE A 138 1.76 3.25 8.45
C PHE A 138 0.58 3.83 9.24
N ARG A 139 -0.26 4.65 8.56
CA ARG A 139 -1.55 5.14 9.05
C ARG A 139 -2.62 4.88 8.01
N ALA A 140 -3.67 4.17 8.43
CA ALA A 140 -4.85 3.97 7.60
C ALA A 140 -5.63 5.28 7.44
N ASP A 141 -6.27 5.46 6.28
CA ASP A 141 -7.28 6.49 6.09
C ASP A 141 -8.69 5.88 6.21
N PRO A 142 -9.36 6.02 7.36
CA PRO A 142 -10.67 5.41 7.56
C PRO A 142 -11.72 5.87 6.54
N LYS A 143 -11.63 7.13 6.08
CA LYS A 143 -12.56 7.67 5.07
C LYS A 143 -12.31 7.06 3.69
N GLY A 144 -11.04 6.95 3.30
CA GLY A 144 -10.64 6.29 2.06
C GLY A 144 -11.00 4.82 2.04
N LEU A 145 -10.82 4.11 3.17
CA LEU A 145 -11.24 2.72 3.34
C LEU A 145 -12.76 2.55 3.21
N GLN A 146 -13.54 3.36 3.94
CA GLN A 146 -14.99 3.33 3.88
C GLN A 146 -15.51 3.62 2.48
N PHE A 147 -14.96 4.65 1.82
CA PHE A 147 -15.32 5.00 0.45
C PHE A 147 -15.05 3.84 -0.51
N GLY A 148 -13.87 3.21 -0.44
CA GLY A 148 -13.52 2.09 -1.31
C GLY A 148 -14.40 0.86 -1.10
N ILE A 149 -14.76 0.52 0.15
CA ILE A 149 -15.70 -0.57 0.45
C ILE A 149 -17.08 -0.26 -0.15
N MET A 150 -17.59 0.96 0.05
CA MET A 150 -18.88 1.36 -0.50
C MET A 150 -18.89 1.29 -2.03
N LEU A 151 -17.85 1.82 -2.67
CA LEU A 151 -17.71 1.81 -4.12
C LEU A 151 -17.71 0.37 -4.66
N SER A 152 -16.92 -0.51 -4.04
CA SER A 152 -16.85 -1.92 -4.43
C SER A 152 -18.16 -2.66 -4.20
N PHE A 153 -18.86 -2.37 -3.10
CA PHE A 153 -20.16 -2.98 -2.81
C PHE A 153 -21.23 -2.55 -3.82
N PHE A 154 -21.36 -1.24 -4.09
CA PHE A 154 -22.43 -0.76 -4.98
C PHE A 154 -22.13 -0.97 -6.47
N LEU A 155 -20.88 -0.76 -6.89
CA LEU A 155 -20.50 -0.74 -8.32
C LEU A 155 -19.67 -1.95 -8.75
N GLY A 156 -19.21 -2.80 -7.83
CA GLY A 156 -18.31 -3.90 -8.18
C GLY A 156 -16.94 -3.44 -8.69
N PHE A 157 -16.57 -2.20 -8.40
CA PHE A 157 -15.31 -1.58 -8.84
C PHE A 157 -14.52 -1.06 -7.65
N LEU A 158 -13.22 -1.30 -7.63
CA LEU A 158 -12.35 -0.85 -6.55
C LEU A 158 -11.60 0.43 -6.93
N PHE A 159 -11.83 1.48 -6.15
CA PHE A 159 -10.96 2.66 -6.08
C PHE A 159 -10.85 3.07 -4.61
N MET A 160 -9.66 2.88 -4.03
CA MET A 160 -9.46 3.05 -2.59
C MET A 160 -8.10 3.68 -2.31
N ALA A 161 -8.07 4.59 -1.34
CA ALA A 161 -6.86 5.09 -0.70
C ALA A 161 -6.77 4.49 0.71
N PRO A 162 -6.06 3.35 0.90
CA PRO A 162 -6.11 2.62 2.17
C PRO A 162 -5.36 3.31 3.30
N GLY A 163 -4.51 4.27 3.00
CA GLY A 163 -3.61 4.96 3.90
C GLY A 163 -2.23 5.11 3.29
N ALA A 164 -1.26 5.47 4.09
CA ALA A 164 0.14 5.60 3.67
C ALA A 164 1.11 5.50 4.84
N VAL A 165 2.40 5.23 4.54
CA VAL A 165 3.48 5.40 5.51
C VAL A 165 3.72 6.88 5.74
N MET A 166 3.46 7.34 6.96
CA MET A 166 3.80 8.69 7.41
C MET A 166 5.28 8.75 7.77
N VAL A 167 5.97 9.74 7.21
CA VAL A 167 7.41 9.93 7.43
C VAL A 167 7.62 11.28 8.10
N ALA A 168 8.29 11.29 9.26
CA ALA A 168 8.67 12.49 9.96
C ALA A 168 10.20 12.55 10.16
N GLY A 169 10.82 13.61 9.67
CA GLY A 169 12.27 13.83 9.71
C GLY A 169 12.72 14.76 8.59
N LEU A 170 14.01 15.07 8.60
CA LEU A 170 14.63 15.84 7.52
C LEU A 170 15.14 14.86 6.46
N VAL A 171 14.59 14.96 5.27
CA VAL A 171 15.03 14.16 4.12
C VAL A 171 15.48 15.07 2.98
N THR A 172 16.56 14.69 2.34
CA THR A 172 16.99 15.31 1.10
C THR A 172 16.07 14.87 -0.06
N ARG A 173 16.10 15.60 -1.17
CA ARG A 173 15.38 15.21 -2.40
C ARG A 173 15.72 13.77 -2.84
N ARG A 174 16.99 13.39 -2.73
CA ARG A 174 17.47 12.04 -3.06
C ARG A 174 16.89 10.98 -2.13
N GLU A 175 16.92 11.21 -0.83
CA GLU A 175 16.37 10.28 0.16
C GLU A 175 14.86 10.13 0.01
N ASN A 176 14.14 11.23 -0.27
CA ASN A 176 12.71 11.18 -0.55
C ASN A 176 12.40 10.33 -1.79
N GLY A 177 13.20 10.45 -2.86
CA GLY A 177 13.09 9.59 -4.04
C GLY A 177 13.35 8.12 -3.74
N HIS A 178 14.39 7.81 -2.92
CA HIS A 178 14.68 6.43 -2.50
C HIS A 178 13.55 5.84 -1.64
N ILE A 179 12.96 6.64 -0.74
CA ILE A 179 11.81 6.21 0.06
C ILE A 179 10.64 5.91 -0.87
N ALA A 180 10.35 6.82 -1.80
CA ALA A 180 9.21 6.68 -2.71
C ALA A 180 9.34 5.48 -3.66
N VAL A 181 10.50 5.21 -4.23
CA VAL A 181 10.68 4.09 -5.16
C VAL A 181 10.65 2.72 -4.45
N ALA A 182 10.85 2.67 -3.14
CA ALA A 182 10.96 1.41 -2.39
C ALA A 182 9.69 0.56 -2.44
N GLY A 183 8.51 1.17 -2.34
CA GLY A 183 7.22 0.47 -2.47
C GLY A 183 7.03 -0.16 -3.85
N PRO A 184 7.06 0.62 -4.94
CA PRO A 184 6.97 0.09 -6.30
C PRO A 184 8.01 -1.00 -6.62
N LEU A 185 9.27 -0.84 -6.18
CA LEU A 185 10.30 -1.87 -6.36
C LEU A 185 10.02 -3.15 -5.56
N THR A 186 9.42 -3.02 -4.38
CA THR A 186 8.97 -4.18 -3.62
C THR A 186 7.89 -4.95 -4.39
N ASN A 187 6.90 -4.27 -4.94
CA ASN A 187 5.87 -4.92 -5.75
C ASN A 187 6.45 -5.56 -7.03
N LEU A 188 7.34 -4.86 -7.74
CA LEU A 188 8.00 -5.44 -8.91
C LEU A 188 8.79 -6.71 -8.55
N SER A 189 9.48 -6.71 -7.42
CA SER A 189 10.20 -7.89 -6.92
C SER A 189 9.25 -9.03 -6.59
N LEU A 190 8.13 -8.75 -5.91
CA LEU A 190 7.10 -9.74 -5.57
C LEU A 190 6.40 -10.30 -6.81
N PHE A 191 6.19 -9.47 -7.84
CA PHE A 191 5.68 -9.91 -9.13
C PHE A 191 6.64 -10.88 -9.81
N LEU A 192 7.92 -10.50 -9.98
CA LEU A 192 8.91 -11.32 -10.67
C LEU A 192 9.20 -12.64 -9.93
N ILE A 193 9.34 -12.61 -8.61
CA ILE A 193 9.56 -13.80 -7.79
C ILE A 193 8.27 -14.63 -7.71
N GLY A 194 7.12 -13.98 -7.72
CA GLY A 194 5.81 -14.63 -7.70
C GLY A 194 5.57 -15.54 -8.91
N ILE A 195 6.04 -15.17 -10.11
CA ILE A 195 5.84 -15.96 -11.33
C ILE A 195 6.30 -17.41 -11.14
N PRO A 196 7.59 -17.70 -10.89
CA PRO A 196 8.05 -19.09 -10.74
C PRO A 196 7.42 -19.78 -9.52
N ILE A 197 7.16 -19.08 -8.43
CA ILE A 197 6.53 -19.66 -7.23
C ILE A 197 5.11 -20.12 -7.57
N TRP A 198 4.28 -19.28 -8.19
CA TRP A 198 2.92 -19.64 -8.55
C TRP A 198 2.86 -20.71 -9.63
N VAL A 199 3.76 -20.68 -10.62
CA VAL A 199 3.90 -21.76 -11.62
C VAL A 199 4.19 -23.10 -10.93
N LEU A 200 5.11 -23.11 -9.95
CA LEU A 200 5.44 -24.31 -9.20
C LEU A 200 4.25 -24.81 -8.35
N ILE A 201 3.58 -23.91 -7.61
CA ILE A 201 2.41 -24.25 -6.78
C ILE A 201 1.30 -24.84 -7.64
N LEU A 202 0.93 -24.17 -8.74
CA LEU A 202 -0.15 -24.61 -9.62
C LEU A 202 0.20 -25.94 -10.32
N GLY A 203 1.47 -26.13 -10.70
CA GLY A 203 1.95 -27.39 -11.28
C GLY A 203 1.89 -28.55 -10.29
N LEU A 204 2.39 -28.36 -9.06
CA LEU A 204 2.38 -29.42 -8.04
C LEU A 204 0.98 -29.79 -7.55
N THR A 205 0.03 -28.87 -7.65
CA THR A 205 -1.36 -29.08 -7.20
C THR A 205 -2.30 -29.55 -8.30
N GLY A 206 -1.82 -29.71 -9.54
CA GLY A 206 -2.65 -30.05 -10.71
C GLY A 206 -3.65 -28.96 -11.09
N ALA A 207 -3.52 -27.76 -10.56
CA ALA A 207 -4.45 -26.65 -10.82
C ALA A 207 -4.28 -26.02 -12.23
N PHE A 208 -3.37 -26.51 -13.06
CA PHE A 208 -3.23 -26.11 -14.45
C PHE A 208 -4.30 -26.72 -15.37
N GLU A 209 -5.04 -27.70 -14.93
CA GLU A 209 -6.14 -28.29 -15.70
C GLU A 209 -7.37 -27.36 -15.71
N LEU A 210 -7.18 -26.17 -16.28
CA LEU A 210 -8.17 -25.07 -16.30
C LEU A 210 -9.46 -25.44 -17.03
N SER A 211 -9.43 -26.42 -17.94
CA SER A 211 -10.58 -26.87 -18.72
C SER A 211 -11.67 -27.53 -17.88
N SER A 212 -11.34 -27.98 -16.67
CA SER A 212 -12.28 -28.64 -15.75
C SER A 212 -12.85 -27.70 -14.66
N ILE A 213 -12.41 -26.43 -14.63
CA ILE A 213 -12.85 -25.50 -13.60
C ILE A 213 -14.16 -24.81 -14.03
N PRO A 214 -15.28 -25.01 -13.30
CA PRO A 214 -16.54 -24.37 -13.61
C PRO A 214 -16.45 -22.85 -13.56
N MET A 215 -17.21 -22.19 -14.47
CA MET A 215 -17.30 -20.74 -14.51
C MET A 215 -18.70 -20.30 -14.07
N LEU A 216 -18.75 -19.21 -13.33
CA LEU A 216 -20.00 -18.52 -12.97
C LEU A 216 -20.54 -17.72 -14.16
N GLU A 217 -21.82 -17.35 -14.12
CA GLU A 217 -22.46 -16.55 -15.18
C GLU A 217 -21.80 -15.18 -15.40
N ASN A 218 -21.14 -14.64 -14.37
CA ASN A 218 -20.38 -13.39 -14.47
C ASN A 218 -18.95 -13.56 -15.06
N GLY A 219 -18.63 -14.75 -15.58
CA GLY A 219 -17.34 -15.05 -16.20
C GLY A 219 -16.20 -15.27 -15.21
N ARG A 220 -16.47 -15.43 -13.92
CA ARG A 220 -15.47 -15.75 -12.89
C ARG A 220 -15.47 -17.24 -12.57
N ARG A 221 -14.38 -17.73 -11.99
CA ARG A 221 -14.29 -19.14 -11.57
C ARG A 221 -15.24 -19.41 -10.42
N ALA A 222 -15.94 -20.54 -10.48
CA ALA A 222 -16.74 -21.02 -9.37
C ALA A 222 -15.81 -21.55 -8.26
N TYR A 223 -16.16 -21.28 -7.01
CA TYR A 223 -15.45 -21.80 -5.83
C TYR A 223 -16.20 -22.98 -5.20
N VAL A 224 -17.43 -23.22 -5.65
CA VAL A 224 -18.25 -24.33 -5.19
C VAL A 224 -18.94 -24.98 -6.39
N ASP A 225 -18.94 -26.32 -6.45
CA ASP A 225 -19.68 -27.13 -7.41
C ASP A 225 -20.32 -28.31 -6.66
N ASP A 226 -21.59 -28.55 -6.89
CA ASP A 226 -22.39 -29.59 -6.20
C ASP A 226 -22.19 -29.64 -4.67
N GLY A 227 -22.07 -28.46 -4.03
CA GLY A 227 -21.88 -28.33 -2.58
C GLY A 227 -20.44 -28.59 -2.10
N SER A 228 -19.51 -28.89 -2.99
CA SER A 228 -18.09 -29.12 -2.67
C SER A 228 -17.25 -27.90 -3.01
N ILE A 229 -16.25 -27.58 -2.16
CA ILE A 229 -15.33 -26.46 -2.41
C ILE A 229 -14.29 -26.88 -3.46
N ILE A 230 -14.13 -26.05 -4.50
CA ILE A 230 -13.13 -26.20 -5.54
C ILE A 230 -11.91 -25.39 -5.15
N TRP A 231 -11.07 -25.92 -4.29
CA TRP A 231 -9.88 -25.22 -3.78
C TRP A 231 -8.87 -24.88 -4.90
N GLN A 232 -8.84 -25.66 -6.01
CA GLN A 232 -8.02 -25.36 -7.18
C GLN A 232 -8.41 -24.02 -7.82
N SER A 233 -9.71 -23.72 -7.95
CA SER A 233 -10.20 -22.43 -8.42
C SER A 233 -9.71 -21.29 -7.54
N MET A 234 -9.81 -21.45 -6.22
CA MET A 234 -9.32 -20.46 -5.26
C MET A 234 -7.81 -20.25 -5.37
N LEU A 235 -7.04 -21.33 -5.59
CA LEU A 235 -5.60 -21.27 -5.72
C LEU A 235 -5.17 -20.57 -7.02
N VAL A 236 -5.84 -20.88 -8.14
CA VAL A 236 -5.59 -20.20 -9.43
C VAL A 236 -5.89 -18.71 -9.30
N ASP A 237 -7.01 -18.35 -8.69
CA ASP A 237 -7.37 -16.94 -8.48
C ASP A 237 -6.39 -16.26 -7.52
N ALA A 238 -5.92 -16.92 -6.47
CA ALA A 238 -4.90 -16.37 -5.60
C ALA A 238 -3.61 -16.04 -6.37
N GLY A 239 -3.17 -16.92 -7.28
CA GLY A 239 -2.00 -16.66 -8.12
C GLY A 239 -2.22 -15.49 -9.09
N VAL A 240 -3.36 -15.47 -9.77
CA VAL A 240 -3.73 -14.37 -10.69
C VAL A 240 -3.80 -13.04 -9.95
N TRP A 241 -4.46 -13.01 -8.78
CA TRP A 241 -4.58 -11.80 -7.97
C TRP A 241 -3.25 -11.36 -7.35
N TRP A 242 -2.40 -12.30 -6.94
CA TRP A 242 -1.04 -11.98 -6.47
C TRP A 242 -0.25 -11.23 -7.55
N LEU A 243 -0.17 -11.78 -8.74
CA LEU A 243 0.57 -11.19 -9.86
C LEU A 243 -0.05 -9.84 -10.27
N SER A 244 -1.37 -9.82 -10.47
CA SER A 244 -2.09 -8.60 -10.87
C SER A 244 -1.98 -7.49 -9.84
N ALA A 245 -2.15 -7.78 -8.55
CA ALA A 245 -2.07 -6.79 -7.49
C ALA A 245 -0.68 -6.17 -7.38
N ASN A 246 0.38 -7.00 -7.43
CA ASN A 246 1.74 -6.49 -7.38
C ASN A 246 2.06 -5.62 -8.60
N LEU A 247 1.65 -6.03 -9.80
CA LEU A 247 1.84 -5.25 -11.01
C LEU A 247 1.06 -3.92 -10.95
N ILE A 248 -0.23 -3.98 -10.59
CA ILE A 248 -1.10 -2.80 -10.54
C ILE A 248 -0.64 -1.84 -9.45
N LEU A 249 -0.37 -2.31 -8.23
CA LEU A 249 0.09 -1.45 -7.14
C LEU A 249 1.43 -0.79 -7.46
N GLY A 250 2.37 -1.54 -8.04
CA GLY A 250 3.65 -1.00 -8.47
C GLY A 250 3.50 0.08 -9.53
N LEU A 251 2.80 -0.22 -10.63
CA LEU A 251 2.60 0.72 -11.74
C LEU A 251 1.74 1.92 -11.34
N PHE A 252 0.63 1.69 -10.63
CA PHE A 252 -0.27 2.78 -10.23
C PHE A 252 0.45 3.81 -9.34
N ASN A 253 1.24 3.35 -8.38
CA ASN A 253 2.02 4.25 -7.52
C ASN A 253 3.13 4.99 -8.27
N MET A 254 3.56 4.51 -9.43
CA MET A 254 4.53 5.20 -10.28
C MET A 254 3.91 6.28 -11.17
N PHE A 255 2.60 6.47 -11.21
CA PHE A 255 2.03 7.61 -11.95
C PHE A 255 2.52 8.95 -11.39
N PRO A 256 2.90 9.92 -12.27
CA PRO A 256 3.52 11.18 -11.85
C PRO A 256 2.49 12.27 -11.53
N PHE A 257 1.46 11.94 -10.72
CA PHE A 257 0.44 12.90 -10.27
C PHE A 257 -0.07 12.63 -8.85
N GLY A 258 -0.64 13.65 -8.22
CA GLY A 258 -1.24 13.57 -6.88
C GLY A 258 -0.24 13.18 -5.78
N PRO A 259 -0.65 12.41 -4.78
CA PRO A 259 0.22 12.00 -3.67
C PRO A 259 1.05 10.75 -3.97
N LEU A 260 0.99 10.22 -5.22
CA LEU A 260 1.62 8.96 -5.62
C LEU A 260 3.15 9.07 -5.61
N ASP A 261 3.80 7.93 -5.50
CA ASP A 261 5.26 7.85 -5.37
C ASP A 261 6.00 8.30 -6.62
N GLY A 262 5.43 8.08 -7.79
CA GLY A 262 5.99 8.49 -9.07
C GLY A 262 6.34 9.97 -9.15
N VAL A 263 5.58 10.85 -8.49
CA VAL A 263 5.90 12.28 -8.38
C VAL A 263 7.26 12.50 -7.72
N LYS A 264 7.50 11.85 -6.59
CA LYS A 264 8.73 11.99 -5.80
C LYS A 264 9.91 11.32 -6.50
N VAL A 265 9.68 10.17 -7.16
CA VAL A 265 10.71 9.46 -7.93
C VAL A 265 11.12 10.27 -9.14
N LYS A 266 10.18 10.79 -9.90
CA LYS A 266 10.43 11.64 -11.07
C LYS A 266 11.13 12.94 -10.68
N ASP A 267 10.70 13.58 -9.59
CA ASP A 267 11.36 14.76 -9.05
C ASP A 267 12.83 14.47 -8.69
N TRP A 268 13.11 13.31 -8.10
CA TRP A 268 14.47 12.92 -7.75
C TRP A 268 15.32 12.57 -8.97
N ASN A 269 14.85 11.65 -9.84
CA ASN A 269 15.61 11.17 -11.00
C ASN A 269 14.67 10.62 -12.09
N GLU A 270 14.59 11.33 -13.22
CA GLU A 270 13.74 10.94 -14.34
C GLU A 270 14.18 9.61 -14.98
N GLN A 271 15.47 9.29 -15.03
CA GLN A 271 15.95 8.03 -15.59
C GLN A 271 15.48 6.83 -14.76
N VAL A 272 15.57 6.94 -13.42
CA VAL A 272 15.06 5.92 -12.51
C VAL A 272 13.54 5.80 -12.64
N PHE A 273 12.84 6.95 -12.75
CA PHE A 273 11.40 6.95 -12.98
C PHE A 273 11.02 6.15 -14.22
N TYR A 274 11.62 6.44 -15.37
CA TYR A 274 11.31 5.70 -16.60
C TYR A 274 11.76 4.24 -16.56
N ALA A 275 12.88 3.93 -15.91
CA ALA A 275 13.36 2.55 -15.79
C ALA A 275 12.45 1.65 -14.90
N VAL A 276 11.67 2.24 -14.00
CA VAL A 276 10.74 1.49 -13.13
C VAL A 276 9.32 1.52 -13.70
N PHE A 277 8.95 2.57 -14.44
CA PHE A 277 7.60 2.76 -14.99
C PHE A 277 7.38 2.01 -16.30
N LEU A 278 8.41 1.87 -17.16
CA LEU A 278 8.39 1.20 -18.47
C LEU A 278 8.87 -0.23 -18.40
#